data_46c2478f08adbb83b1fd5bcb9bd94c5d
#
_entry.id   46c2478f08adbb83b1fd5bcb9bd94c5d
#
_cell.length_a   1.000
_cell.length_b   1.000
_cell.length_c   1.000
_cell.angle_alpha   90.00
_cell.angle_beta   90.00
_cell.angle_gamma   90.00
#
_symmetry.space_group_name_H-M   'P 1'
#
loop_
_entity.id
_entity.type
_entity.pdbx_description
1 polymer ?
#
loop_
_entity_poly.entity_id
_entity_poly.type
_entity_poly.pdbx_seq_one_letter_code
_entity_poly.pdbx_strand_id
1 'polypeptide(L)'
;VPGADDKRAGGERKDESASRSRRGRRKRKQRPFWQELPILIVIAAVIAALVVNFVGRPYVIPSQSMEPTLHGCAGCTGDRIYVEKLSYDFGDPKPGDVVVFVGPSGSWNKSYHSNRSSNVAVRGVQNFFSFFGLVPPDENDLVKRVIATGGQTVQCCDAQGRVMVDGKPLDEPYAHYIYPYQPGLAYATKVAGGLSIDPRGREFGPVKVPDGNLWVMGDNRNESADSRAHVDDEYSGTVPIDDVRGKAVFKIWPPNRIGPVRSQNPQTN
;
A
#
# COMPACT_ATOMS: atom_id res chain seq x y z
N VAL A 1 12.09 44.23 -94.43
CA VAL A 1 10.93 44.36 -95.37
C VAL A 1 10.58 42.98 -95.90
N PRO A 2 9.35 42.65 -96.11
CA PRO A 2 8.12 42.70 -95.33
C PRO A 2 7.44 41.35 -95.16
N GLY A 3 6.37 41.30 -94.54
CA GLY A 3 5.10 40.85 -94.98
C GLY A 3 4.41 39.77 -94.19
N ALA A 4 3.35 40.22 -93.69
CA ALA A 4 1.97 39.83 -93.96
C ALA A 4 1.44 38.47 -93.42
N ASP A 5 0.46 38.67 -92.59
CA ASP A 5 -0.90 38.02 -92.65
C ASP A 5 -0.99 36.48 -92.59
N ASP A 6 -1.82 35.90 -91.86
CA ASP A 6 -3.27 35.90 -91.85
C ASP A 6 -3.89 34.94 -90.83
N LYS A 7 -4.94 35.32 -90.19
CA LYS A 7 -6.21 34.68 -89.85
C LYS A 7 -6.29 33.33 -89.05
N ARG A 8 -7.02 33.49 -87.97
CA ARG A 8 -8.23 32.77 -87.50
C ARG A 8 -8.20 31.29 -87.36
N ALA A 9 -8.46 30.87 -86.12
CA ALA A 9 -9.60 30.03 -85.83
C ALA A 9 -9.88 29.99 -84.34
N GLY A 10 -11.09 30.27 -83.99
CA GLY A 10 -11.61 30.20 -82.60
C GLY A 10 -11.71 28.75 -82.11
N GLY A 11 -11.44 28.60 -80.87
CA GLY A 11 -11.65 27.38 -80.11
C GLY A 11 -12.24 27.74 -78.74
N GLU A 12 -13.53 27.67 -78.66
CA GLU A 12 -14.30 27.70 -77.40
C GLU A 12 -13.71 26.74 -76.41
N ARG A 13 -13.12 27.26 -75.36
CA ARG A 13 -12.84 26.44 -74.14
C ARG A 13 -14.05 26.55 -73.23
N LYS A 14 -14.82 25.47 -73.18
CA LYS A 14 -15.83 25.21 -72.17
C LYS A 14 -15.16 25.26 -70.78
N ASP A 15 -15.59 26.23 -69.97
CA ASP A 15 -15.31 26.26 -68.57
C ASP A 15 -16.01 25.10 -67.87
N GLU A 16 -15.25 24.03 -67.61
CA GLU A 16 -15.64 22.98 -66.69
C GLU A 16 -15.51 23.47 -65.28
N SER A 17 -16.60 24.07 -64.76
CA SER A 17 -16.72 24.45 -63.37
C SER A 17 -16.69 23.24 -62.49
N ALA A 18 -15.49 22.90 -61.96
CA ALA A 18 -15.32 21.89 -60.94
C ALA A 18 -16.12 22.29 -59.68
N SER A 19 -17.28 21.68 -59.54
CA SER A 19 -18.11 21.69 -58.36
C SER A 19 -17.30 21.09 -57.19
N ARG A 20 -16.54 21.95 -56.47
CA ARG A 20 -15.94 21.58 -55.18
C ARG A 20 -17.05 21.42 -54.16
N SER A 21 -17.47 20.17 -53.97
CA SER A 21 -18.31 19.73 -52.85
C SER A 21 -17.71 20.25 -51.55
N ARG A 22 -18.23 21.35 -51.01
CA ARG A 22 -17.99 21.84 -49.66
C ARG A 22 -18.62 20.82 -48.70
N ARG A 23 -17.88 19.76 -48.33
CA ARG A 23 -18.21 18.94 -47.17
C ARG A 23 -18.37 19.85 -45.98
N GLY A 24 -19.60 20.17 -45.63
CA GLY A 24 -19.96 20.97 -44.49
C GLY A 24 -19.37 20.35 -43.25
N ARG A 25 -18.32 20.96 -42.70
CA ARG A 25 -17.75 20.66 -41.41
C ARG A 25 -18.86 20.88 -40.39
N ARG A 26 -19.60 19.82 -40.01
CA ARG A 26 -20.60 19.84 -38.94
C ARG A 26 -19.90 20.42 -37.71
N LYS A 27 -20.15 21.70 -37.40
CA LYS A 27 -19.75 22.30 -36.12
C LYS A 27 -20.39 21.43 -35.03
N ARG A 28 -19.58 20.66 -34.29
CA ARG A 28 -20.03 19.98 -33.06
C ARG A 28 -20.60 21.09 -32.17
N LYS A 29 -21.90 21.04 -31.88
CA LYS A 29 -22.54 21.89 -30.89
C LYS A 29 -21.78 21.72 -29.59
N GLN A 30 -21.01 22.72 -29.18
CA GLN A 30 -20.36 22.73 -27.87
C GLN A 30 -21.48 22.78 -26.85
N ARG A 31 -21.48 21.77 -25.97
CA ARG A 31 -22.42 21.76 -24.86
C ARG A 31 -22.04 22.88 -23.90
N PRO A 32 -23.01 23.56 -23.25
CA PRO A 32 -22.69 24.60 -22.28
C PRO A 32 -21.89 23.98 -21.13
N PHE A 33 -20.87 24.70 -20.64
CA PHE A 33 -19.93 24.26 -19.56
C PHE A 33 -20.66 23.63 -18.36
N TRP A 34 -21.81 24.19 -17.98
CA TRP A 34 -22.61 23.68 -16.87
C TRP A 34 -23.20 22.28 -17.08
N GLN A 35 -23.27 21.78 -18.30
CA GLN A 35 -23.69 20.42 -18.61
C GLN A 35 -22.49 19.46 -18.69
N GLU A 36 -21.31 19.95 -19.02
CA GLU A 36 -20.09 19.15 -19.09
C GLU A 36 -19.46 18.94 -17.71
N LEU A 37 -19.54 19.96 -16.83
CA LEU A 37 -18.95 19.92 -15.50
C LEU A 37 -19.40 18.71 -14.64
N PRO A 38 -20.71 18.42 -14.47
CA PRO A 38 -21.13 17.26 -13.70
C PRO A 38 -20.67 15.92 -14.30
N ILE A 39 -20.60 15.83 -15.64
CA ILE A 39 -20.10 14.63 -16.32
C ILE A 39 -18.62 14.44 -16.03
N LEU A 40 -17.81 15.50 -16.07
CA LEU A 40 -16.38 15.45 -15.75
C LEU A 40 -16.15 15.08 -14.28
N ILE A 41 -16.97 15.61 -13.36
CA ILE A 41 -16.91 15.25 -11.93
C ILE A 41 -17.20 13.75 -11.75
N VAL A 42 -18.23 13.22 -12.40
CA VAL A 42 -18.56 11.78 -12.31
C VAL A 42 -17.43 10.93 -12.88
N ILE A 43 -16.88 11.29 -14.04
CA ILE A 43 -15.75 10.56 -14.63
C ILE A 43 -14.54 10.61 -13.71
N ALA A 44 -14.19 11.78 -13.18
CA ALA A 44 -13.08 11.93 -12.23
C ALA A 44 -13.29 11.09 -10.96
N ALA A 45 -14.51 11.08 -10.41
CA ALA A 45 -14.86 10.26 -9.24
C ALA A 45 -14.73 8.75 -9.54
N VAL A 46 -15.20 8.30 -10.70
CA VAL A 46 -15.06 6.90 -11.13
C VAL A 46 -13.58 6.53 -11.29
N ILE A 47 -12.79 7.35 -11.94
CA ILE A 47 -11.35 7.11 -12.10
C ILE A 47 -10.66 7.07 -10.71
N ALA A 48 -10.97 8.03 -9.84
CA ALA A 48 -10.41 8.04 -8.48
C ALA A 48 -10.77 6.77 -7.71
N ALA A 49 -12.03 6.32 -7.77
CA ALA A 49 -12.47 5.07 -7.16
C ALA A 49 -11.73 3.85 -7.72
N LEU A 50 -11.54 3.78 -9.03
CA LEU A 50 -10.78 2.69 -9.67
C LEU A 50 -9.32 2.69 -9.19
N VAL A 51 -8.67 3.84 -9.18
CA VAL A 51 -7.27 3.95 -8.70
C VAL A 51 -7.15 3.51 -7.24
N VAL A 52 -7.98 4.04 -6.35
CA VAL A 52 -7.92 3.74 -4.91
C VAL A 52 -8.22 2.27 -4.60
N ASN A 53 -9.13 1.65 -5.33
CA ASN A 53 -9.53 0.27 -5.05
C ASN A 53 -8.63 -0.76 -5.73
N PHE A 54 -8.07 -0.48 -6.90
CA PHE A 54 -7.31 -1.46 -7.68
C PHE A 54 -5.80 -1.16 -7.75
N VAL A 55 -5.38 0.10 -7.75
CA VAL A 55 -3.96 0.42 -7.91
C VAL A 55 -3.29 0.62 -6.56
N GLY A 56 -3.84 1.46 -5.70
CA GLY A 56 -3.31 1.72 -4.37
C GLY A 56 -3.78 3.03 -3.76
N ARG A 57 -3.45 3.24 -2.50
CA ARG A 57 -3.87 4.43 -1.75
C ARG A 57 -2.83 4.89 -0.74
N PRO A 58 -2.90 6.16 -0.31
CA PRO A 58 -2.03 6.67 0.73
C PRO A 58 -2.49 6.21 2.12
N TYR A 59 -1.51 5.95 3.01
CA TYR A 59 -1.71 5.69 4.44
C TYR A 59 -0.85 6.63 5.28
N VAL A 60 -1.30 6.91 6.49
CA VAL A 60 -0.55 7.68 7.49
C VAL A 60 0.03 6.70 8.50
N ILE A 61 1.30 6.87 8.88
CA ILE A 61 1.95 6.06 9.90
C ILE A 61 1.73 6.70 11.27
N PRO A 62 0.93 6.06 12.16
CA PRO A 62 0.57 6.66 13.44
C PRO A 62 1.52 6.31 14.58
N SER A 63 2.41 5.30 14.41
CA SER A 63 3.22 4.73 15.49
C SER A 63 4.68 4.55 15.09
N GLN A 64 5.53 4.39 16.09
CA GLN A 64 6.99 4.23 15.96
C GLN A 64 7.43 2.79 15.64
N SER A 65 6.49 1.85 15.49
CA SER A 65 6.80 0.43 15.36
C SER A 65 7.64 0.06 14.11
N MET A 66 7.72 0.94 13.13
CA MET A 66 8.49 0.74 11.89
C MET A 66 9.70 1.68 11.79
N GLU A 67 10.08 2.36 12.87
CA GLU A 67 11.32 3.16 12.86
C GLU A 67 12.57 2.27 12.78
N PRO A 68 13.60 2.74 12.09
CA PRO A 68 13.76 4.06 11.43
C PRO A 68 13.20 4.13 10.01
N THR A 69 12.68 3.01 9.46
CA THR A 69 12.22 2.93 8.07
C THR A 69 11.05 3.87 7.81
N LEU A 70 10.03 3.81 8.68
CA LEU A 70 8.86 4.69 8.65
C LEU A 70 8.71 5.37 10.01
N HIS A 71 8.53 6.69 9.98
CA HIS A 71 8.39 7.51 11.19
C HIS A 71 6.92 7.75 11.51
N GLY A 72 6.56 7.56 12.76
CA GLY A 72 5.26 7.89 13.32
C GLY A 72 5.30 7.94 14.83
N CYS A 73 4.50 8.81 15.44
CA CYS A 73 4.34 8.89 16.87
C CYS A 73 3.01 9.57 17.23
N ALA A 74 2.58 9.42 18.47
CA ALA A 74 1.40 10.12 18.96
C ALA A 74 1.63 11.63 18.94
N GLY A 75 0.82 12.37 18.18
CA GLY A 75 0.86 13.84 18.12
C GLY A 75 1.95 14.44 17.22
N CYS A 76 2.78 13.63 16.55
CA CYS A 76 3.71 14.14 15.54
C CYS A 76 3.15 14.02 14.11
N THR A 77 3.84 14.68 13.16
CA THR A 77 3.56 14.49 11.75
C THR A 77 4.23 13.21 11.28
N GLY A 78 3.48 12.11 11.24
CA GLY A 78 3.96 10.83 10.74
C GLY A 78 4.19 10.82 9.22
N ASP A 79 4.98 9.84 8.77
CA ASP A 79 5.16 9.58 7.34
C ASP A 79 3.81 9.26 6.69
N ARG A 80 3.61 9.73 5.45
CA ARG A 80 2.54 9.24 4.58
C ARG A 80 3.19 8.37 3.52
N ILE A 81 2.67 7.16 3.40
CA ILE A 81 3.18 6.17 2.46
C ILE A 81 2.15 5.89 1.36
N TYR A 82 2.62 5.57 0.19
CA TYR A 82 1.80 5.01 -0.87
C TYR A 82 1.90 3.48 -0.82
N VAL A 83 0.74 2.86 -0.76
CA VAL A 83 0.57 1.40 -0.68
C VAL A 83 -0.08 0.94 -1.97
N GLU A 84 0.62 0.12 -2.74
CA GLU A 84 0.12 -0.46 -3.97
C GLU A 84 -0.40 -1.89 -3.73
N LYS A 85 -1.36 -2.29 -4.55
CA LYS A 85 -2.03 -3.60 -4.46
C LYS A 85 -1.62 -4.55 -5.56
N LEU A 86 -1.23 -4.00 -6.72
CA LEU A 86 -0.99 -4.75 -7.93
C LEU A 86 0.06 -5.86 -7.77
N SER A 87 1.10 -5.66 -6.94
CA SER A 87 2.10 -6.69 -6.68
C SER A 87 1.49 -7.97 -6.13
N TYR A 88 0.42 -7.85 -5.32
CA TYR A 88 -0.21 -8.99 -4.66
C TYR A 88 -1.45 -9.52 -5.38
N ASP A 89 -1.92 -8.82 -6.41
CA ASP A 89 -2.89 -9.37 -7.38
C ASP A 89 -2.23 -10.41 -8.30
N PHE A 90 -0.90 -10.35 -8.47
CA PHE A 90 -0.12 -11.21 -9.38
C PHE A 90 0.96 -12.05 -8.70
N GLY A 91 1.06 -11.98 -7.38
CA GLY A 91 2.04 -12.75 -6.61
C GLY A 91 1.90 -12.55 -5.11
N ASP A 92 2.58 -13.39 -4.33
CA ASP A 92 2.50 -13.36 -2.88
C ASP A 92 3.52 -12.40 -2.26
N PRO A 93 3.24 -11.90 -1.03
CA PRO A 93 4.22 -11.15 -0.23
C PRO A 93 5.50 -11.97 0.01
N LYS A 94 6.65 -11.30 -0.09
CA LYS A 94 7.98 -11.91 0.03
C LYS A 94 8.68 -11.43 1.30
N PRO A 95 9.60 -12.22 1.88
CA PRO A 95 10.45 -11.76 2.96
C PRO A 95 11.15 -10.44 2.62
N GLY A 96 11.07 -9.48 3.54
CA GLY A 96 11.59 -8.12 3.36
C GLY A 96 10.56 -7.11 2.88
N ASP A 97 9.40 -7.51 2.35
CA ASP A 97 8.34 -6.58 1.98
C ASP A 97 7.73 -5.90 3.21
N VAL A 98 7.48 -4.61 3.09
CA VAL A 98 6.70 -3.86 4.08
C VAL A 98 5.25 -3.88 3.64
N VAL A 99 4.40 -4.54 4.43
CA VAL A 99 2.99 -4.77 4.11
C VAL A 99 2.07 -3.98 5.01
N VAL A 100 0.95 -3.55 4.45
CA VAL A 100 -0.21 -3.05 5.19
C VAL A 100 -1.24 -4.17 5.23
N PHE A 101 -1.76 -4.47 6.41
CA PHE A 101 -2.72 -5.56 6.61
C PHE A 101 -3.71 -5.22 7.72
N VAL A 102 -4.86 -5.87 7.72
CA VAL A 102 -5.84 -5.79 8.81
C VAL A 102 -5.46 -6.79 9.88
N GLY A 103 -5.55 -6.40 11.15
CA GLY A 103 -5.27 -7.32 12.26
C GLY A 103 -6.22 -8.53 12.22
N PRO A 104 -5.71 -9.77 12.05
CA PRO A 104 -6.51 -10.96 11.72
C PRO A 104 -7.39 -11.42 12.87
N SER A 105 -7.07 -11.10 14.10
CA SER A 105 -7.80 -11.55 15.29
C SER A 105 -8.09 -10.41 16.26
N GLY A 106 -8.96 -10.68 17.24
CA GLY A 106 -9.28 -9.73 18.30
C GLY A 106 -8.07 -9.31 19.13
N SER A 107 -7.02 -10.15 19.21
CA SER A 107 -5.79 -9.82 19.94
C SER A 107 -5.03 -8.65 19.31
N TRP A 108 -5.02 -8.55 17.97
CA TRP A 108 -4.43 -7.47 17.19
C TRP A 108 -5.24 -6.18 17.25
N ASN A 109 -6.54 -6.30 17.54
CA ASN A 109 -7.50 -5.19 17.46
C ASN A 109 -7.89 -4.61 18.84
N LYS A 110 -7.26 -5.05 19.94
CA LYS A 110 -7.63 -4.64 21.31
C LYS A 110 -7.63 -3.13 21.55
N SER A 111 -6.75 -2.39 20.91
CA SER A 111 -6.61 -0.94 21.03
C SER A 111 -7.32 -0.15 19.92
N TYR A 112 -7.96 -0.86 18.98
CA TYR A 112 -8.63 -0.20 17.86
C TYR A 112 -9.99 0.35 18.30
N HIS A 113 -10.22 1.62 18.01
CA HIS A 113 -11.49 2.29 18.17
C HIS A 113 -11.94 2.83 16.82
N SER A 114 -13.14 2.43 16.40
CA SER A 114 -13.73 2.95 15.16
C SER A 114 -13.89 4.47 15.21
N ASN A 115 -13.42 5.14 14.15
CA ASN A 115 -13.59 6.57 13.95
C ASN A 115 -14.92 6.92 13.26
N ARG A 116 -15.80 5.92 13.06
CA ARG A 116 -17.11 6.14 12.44
C ARG A 116 -18.12 6.69 13.43
N SER A 117 -18.98 7.57 12.91
CA SER A 117 -20.09 8.10 13.69
C SER A 117 -21.04 6.97 14.14
N SER A 118 -21.56 7.07 15.34
CA SER A 118 -22.65 6.21 15.83
C SER A 118 -23.97 6.42 15.06
N ASN A 119 -24.13 7.59 14.42
CA ASN A 119 -25.30 7.89 13.60
C ASN A 119 -25.23 7.15 12.26
N VAL A 120 -26.24 6.31 11.98
CA VAL A 120 -26.30 5.45 10.79
C VAL A 120 -26.22 6.24 9.48
N ALA A 121 -26.87 7.40 9.40
CA ALA A 121 -26.86 8.22 8.19
C ALA A 121 -25.46 8.82 7.93
N VAL A 122 -24.83 9.37 8.98
CA VAL A 122 -23.45 9.91 8.88
C VAL A 122 -22.46 8.81 8.54
N ARG A 123 -22.60 7.63 9.15
CA ARG A 123 -21.77 6.45 8.84
C ARG A 123 -21.93 6.03 7.37
N GLY A 124 -23.17 6.02 6.85
CA GLY A 124 -23.43 5.74 5.42
C GLY A 124 -22.72 6.71 4.49
N VAL A 125 -22.76 8.01 4.81
CA VAL A 125 -22.03 9.04 4.05
C VAL A 125 -20.50 8.83 4.15
N GLN A 126 -19.97 8.58 5.36
CA GLN A 126 -18.55 8.30 5.56
C GLN A 126 -18.09 7.07 4.75
N ASN A 127 -18.88 5.98 4.75
CA ASN A 127 -18.57 4.77 3.99
C ASN A 127 -18.60 5.02 2.49
N PHE A 128 -19.59 5.81 2.00
CA PHE A 128 -19.63 6.21 0.60
C PHE A 128 -18.37 6.99 0.19
N PHE A 129 -17.94 7.98 0.97
CA PHE A 129 -16.73 8.73 0.68
C PHE A 129 -15.45 7.90 0.88
N SER A 130 -15.47 6.89 1.76
CA SER A 130 -14.35 5.94 1.92
C SER A 130 -14.12 5.10 0.66
N PHE A 131 -15.20 4.72 -0.05
CA PHE A 131 -15.10 4.01 -1.33
C PHE A 131 -14.33 4.83 -2.39
N PHE A 132 -14.44 6.15 -2.36
CA PHE A 132 -13.68 7.05 -3.24
C PHE A 132 -12.31 7.47 -2.66
N GLY A 133 -11.90 6.93 -1.52
CA GLY A 133 -10.64 7.27 -0.87
C GLY A 133 -10.58 8.65 -0.21
N LEU A 134 -11.72 9.33 -0.08
CA LEU A 134 -11.81 10.66 0.55
C LEU A 134 -11.85 10.59 2.08
N VAL A 135 -12.21 9.43 2.62
CA VAL A 135 -12.22 9.14 4.06
C VAL A 135 -11.46 7.82 4.27
N PRO A 136 -10.60 7.70 5.30
CA PRO A 136 -9.92 6.44 5.60
C PRO A 136 -10.92 5.29 5.84
N PRO A 137 -10.56 4.03 5.56
CA PRO A 137 -11.39 2.89 5.90
C PRO A 137 -11.57 2.77 7.42
N ASP A 138 -12.63 2.10 7.85
CA ASP A 138 -12.90 1.81 9.26
C ASP A 138 -12.35 0.44 9.63
N GLU A 139 -11.03 0.29 9.50
CA GLU A 139 -10.30 -0.95 9.74
C GLU A 139 -9.04 -0.63 10.53
N ASN A 140 -8.55 -1.60 11.30
CA ASN A 140 -7.27 -1.49 11.99
C ASN A 140 -6.13 -1.88 11.03
N ASP A 141 -5.75 -0.94 10.18
CA ASP A 141 -4.64 -1.13 9.26
C ASP A 141 -3.30 -1.03 9.99
N LEU A 142 -2.57 -2.13 10.01
CA LEU A 142 -1.25 -2.26 10.62
C LEU A 142 -0.17 -2.31 9.54
N VAL A 143 1.01 -1.82 9.86
CA VAL A 143 2.17 -1.84 8.95
C VAL A 143 3.31 -2.58 9.63
N LYS A 144 3.81 -3.66 8.98
CA LYS A 144 4.93 -4.48 9.45
C LYS A 144 5.75 -4.98 8.25
N ARG A 145 6.91 -5.54 8.55
CA ARG A 145 7.76 -6.21 7.55
C ARG A 145 7.56 -7.71 7.60
N VAL A 146 7.46 -8.32 6.42
CA VAL A 146 7.42 -9.79 6.27
C VAL A 146 8.81 -10.35 6.59
N ILE A 147 8.86 -11.27 7.53
CA ILE A 147 10.08 -11.96 7.98
C ILE A 147 10.14 -13.38 7.46
N ALA A 148 9.00 -14.08 7.50
CA ALA A 148 8.86 -15.44 6.98
C ALA A 148 7.49 -15.63 6.33
N THR A 149 7.41 -16.60 5.42
CA THR A 149 6.21 -16.97 4.67
C THR A 149 5.82 -18.42 4.94
N GLY A 150 4.67 -18.84 4.45
CA GLY A 150 4.15 -20.19 4.64
C GLY A 150 5.17 -21.30 4.41
N GLY A 151 5.13 -22.33 5.26
CA GLY A 151 6.05 -23.47 5.27
C GLY A 151 7.35 -23.25 6.06
N GLN A 152 7.77 -21.99 6.30
CA GLN A 152 9.00 -21.67 7.03
C GLN A 152 8.82 -21.75 8.55
N THR A 153 9.91 -22.00 9.26
CA THR A 153 9.96 -21.98 10.73
C THR A 153 10.79 -20.79 11.19
N VAL A 154 10.19 -19.92 12.02
CA VAL A 154 10.83 -18.73 12.56
C VAL A 154 11.04 -18.85 14.05
N GLN A 155 12.20 -18.39 14.52
CA GLN A 155 12.55 -18.36 15.95
C GLN A 155 13.61 -17.29 16.24
N CYS A 156 13.75 -16.91 17.45
CA CYS A 156 14.87 -16.12 17.96
C CYS A 156 15.43 -16.80 19.23
N CYS A 157 16.72 -16.90 19.40
CA CYS A 157 17.78 -16.24 18.67
C CYS A 157 18.97 -17.18 18.43
N ASP A 158 19.88 -16.78 17.54
CA ASP A 158 21.24 -17.34 17.54
C ASP A 158 22.10 -16.74 18.68
N ALA A 159 23.37 -17.12 18.74
CA ALA A 159 24.29 -16.65 19.79
C ALA A 159 24.54 -15.11 19.73
N GLN A 160 24.24 -14.46 18.63
CA GLN A 160 24.36 -13.00 18.43
C GLN A 160 23.03 -12.26 18.64
N GLY A 161 21.95 -12.95 18.97
CA GLY A 161 20.63 -12.36 19.17
C GLY A 161 19.89 -12.04 17.87
N ARG A 162 20.24 -12.72 16.76
CA ARG A 162 19.57 -12.55 15.46
C ARG A 162 18.39 -13.50 15.33
N VAL A 163 17.36 -13.05 14.64
CA VAL A 163 16.22 -13.89 14.25
C VAL A 163 16.70 -14.94 13.23
N MET A 164 16.15 -16.13 13.33
CA MET A 164 16.45 -17.25 12.44
C MET A 164 15.20 -17.72 11.70
N VAL A 165 15.36 -18.04 10.42
CA VAL A 165 14.34 -18.70 9.60
C VAL A 165 14.94 -19.98 9.04
N ASP A 166 14.26 -21.11 9.24
CA ASP A 166 14.71 -22.46 8.86
C ASP A 166 16.15 -22.76 9.33
N GLY A 167 16.47 -22.32 10.56
CA GLY A 167 17.77 -22.52 11.21
C GLY A 167 18.89 -21.61 10.70
N LYS A 168 18.60 -20.65 9.78
CA LYS A 168 19.57 -19.70 9.26
C LYS A 168 19.35 -18.31 9.86
N PRO A 169 20.41 -17.63 10.35
CA PRO A 169 20.28 -16.28 10.87
C PRO A 169 20.01 -15.29 9.75
N LEU A 170 19.15 -14.30 10.05
CA LEU A 170 18.76 -13.26 9.12
C LEU A 170 19.78 -12.11 9.10
N ASP A 171 19.92 -11.44 7.94
CA ASP A 171 20.58 -10.17 7.80
C ASP A 171 19.53 -9.03 7.77
N GLU A 172 19.43 -8.28 8.86
CA GLU A 172 18.38 -7.31 9.08
C GLU A 172 18.92 -5.90 9.37
N PRO A 173 19.57 -5.24 8.41
CA PRO A 173 20.17 -3.92 8.63
C PRO A 173 19.13 -2.81 8.91
N TYR A 174 17.87 -3.07 8.64
CA TYR A 174 16.74 -2.19 8.95
C TYR A 174 16.23 -2.33 10.38
N ALA A 175 16.56 -3.44 11.06
CA ALA A 175 16.05 -3.72 12.40
C ALA A 175 16.73 -2.84 13.43
N HIS A 176 15.92 -2.16 14.23
CA HIS A 176 16.39 -1.30 15.33
C HIS A 176 16.10 -1.95 16.67
N TYR A 177 17.14 -1.99 17.52
CA TYR A 177 17.06 -2.50 18.88
C TYR A 177 17.52 -1.41 19.86
N ILE A 178 16.64 -1.05 20.77
CA ILE A 178 16.94 -0.08 21.85
C ILE A 178 17.79 -0.72 22.95
N TYR A 179 17.54 -2.00 23.23
CA TYR A 179 18.22 -2.73 24.31
C TYR A 179 19.20 -3.78 23.74
N PRO A 180 20.34 -4.00 24.41
CA PRO A 180 21.26 -5.08 24.04
C PRO A 180 20.59 -6.46 24.20
N TYR A 181 21.09 -7.43 23.44
CA TYR A 181 20.61 -8.82 23.55
C TYR A 181 20.93 -9.38 24.94
N GLN A 182 19.95 -10.01 25.55
CA GLN A 182 20.05 -10.72 26.82
C GLN A 182 19.60 -12.18 26.59
N PRO A 183 20.54 -13.13 26.57
CA PRO A 183 20.21 -14.55 26.42
C PRO A 183 19.26 -15.02 27.54
N GLY A 184 18.27 -15.83 27.19
CA GLY A 184 17.24 -16.33 28.10
C GLY A 184 16.10 -15.38 28.40
N LEU A 185 16.13 -14.13 27.86
CA LEU A 185 15.03 -13.19 28.04
C LEU A 185 14.03 -13.27 26.88
N ALA A 186 12.86 -13.85 27.16
CA ALA A 186 11.78 -13.99 26.20
C ALA A 186 11.10 -12.64 25.95
N TYR A 187 10.69 -12.40 24.67
CA TYR A 187 9.87 -11.25 24.31
C TYR A 187 8.45 -11.34 24.88
N ALA A 188 7.87 -12.52 24.87
CA ALA A 188 6.55 -12.78 25.43
C ALA A 188 6.56 -14.02 26.30
N THR A 189 5.97 -13.93 27.49
CA THR A 189 5.85 -15.03 28.44
C THR A 189 4.38 -15.29 28.75
N LYS A 190 3.98 -16.57 28.69
CA LYS A 190 2.62 -16.98 29.00
C LYS A 190 2.37 -16.86 30.51
N VAL A 191 1.33 -16.12 30.87
CA VAL A 191 0.90 -15.91 32.25
C VAL A 191 -0.60 -16.19 32.38
N ALA A 192 -1.09 -16.27 33.62
CA ALA A 192 -2.52 -16.40 33.86
C ALA A 192 -3.25 -15.16 33.26
N GLY A 193 -4.11 -15.40 32.26
CA GLY A 193 -4.87 -14.34 31.58
C GLY A 193 -4.28 -13.83 30.27
N GLY A 194 -3.20 -14.43 29.75
CA GLY A 194 -2.67 -14.09 28.43
C GLY A 194 -1.15 -14.06 28.35
N LEU A 195 -0.61 -13.14 27.53
CA LEU A 195 0.82 -12.91 27.37
C LEU A 195 1.27 -11.67 28.15
N SER A 196 2.40 -11.81 28.87
CA SER A 196 3.19 -10.70 29.39
C SER A 196 4.31 -10.37 28.40
N ILE A 197 4.35 -9.14 27.91
CA ILE A 197 5.33 -8.66 26.94
C ILE A 197 6.46 -7.93 27.67
N ASP A 198 7.70 -8.39 27.47
CA ASP A 198 8.90 -7.63 27.89
C ASP A 198 9.60 -7.11 26.63
N PRO A 199 9.54 -5.78 26.37
CA PRO A 199 10.16 -5.20 25.18
C PRO A 199 11.69 -5.32 25.14
N ARG A 200 12.34 -5.69 26.27
CA ARG A 200 13.78 -5.93 26.33
C ARG A 200 14.13 -7.35 25.84
N GLY A 201 13.18 -8.26 25.94
CA GLY A 201 13.33 -9.64 25.49
C GLY A 201 13.35 -9.78 23.97
N ARG A 202 14.03 -10.80 23.47
CA ARG A 202 14.07 -11.11 22.03
C ARG A 202 13.62 -12.52 21.72
N GLU A 203 13.77 -13.46 22.69
CA GLU A 203 13.56 -14.86 22.45
C GLU A 203 12.08 -15.18 22.20
N PHE A 204 11.81 -15.95 21.17
CA PHE A 204 10.49 -16.47 20.82
C PHE A 204 10.61 -17.71 19.93
N GLY A 205 9.52 -18.48 19.84
CA GLY A 205 9.41 -19.63 18.95
C GLY A 205 10.08 -20.89 19.48
N PRO A 206 10.27 -21.90 18.61
CA PRO A 206 10.00 -21.89 17.17
C PRO A 206 8.51 -21.84 16.82
N VAL A 207 8.17 -21.10 15.76
CA VAL A 207 6.82 -21.04 15.19
C VAL A 207 6.89 -21.46 13.73
N LYS A 208 6.12 -22.47 13.35
CA LYS A 208 5.95 -22.84 11.94
C LYS A 208 4.84 -22.00 11.34
N VAL A 209 5.16 -21.25 10.30
CA VAL A 209 4.19 -20.41 9.57
C VAL A 209 3.32 -21.31 8.71
N PRO A 210 1.99 -21.30 8.87
CA PRO A 210 1.09 -22.08 8.01
C PRO A 210 1.15 -21.59 6.56
N ASP A 211 0.84 -22.48 5.61
CA ASP A 211 0.70 -22.09 4.20
C ASP A 211 -0.38 -21.01 4.05
N GLY A 212 -0.13 -20.02 3.20
CA GLY A 212 -1.02 -18.87 3.02
C GLY A 212 -0.91 -17.81 4.13
N ASN A 213 0.01 -17.95 5.09
CA ASN A 213 0.22 -17.00 6.17
C ASN A 213 1.62 -16.37 6.13
N LEU A 214 1.77 -15.29 6.84
CA LEU A 214 3.00 -14.52 7.00
C LEU A 214 3.37 -14.39 8.48
N TRP A 215 4.67 -14.39 8.77
CA TRP A 215 5.21 -13.90 10.03
C TRP A 215 5.74 -12.50 9.81
N VAL A 216 5.23 -11.54 10.57
CA VAL A 216 5.55 -10.13 10.38
C VAL A 216 6.13 -9.52 11.65
N MET A 217 7.12 -8.63 11.49
CA MET A 217 7.73 -7.90 12.61
C MET A 217 7.88 -6.43 12.28
N GLY A 218 7.85 -5.58 13.32
CA GLY A 218 8.23 -4.18 13.16
C GLY A 218 9.74 -4.01 13.04
N ASP A 219 10.18 -2.98 12.33
CA ASP A 219 11.59 -2.64 12.24
C ASP A 219 12.14 -2.12 13.58
N ASN A 220 11.31 -1.41 14.35
CA ASN A 220 11.60 -1.09 15.76
C ASN A 220 11.21 -2.27 16.67
N ARG A 221 12.16 -3.15 16.89
CA ARG A 221 11.95 -4.44 17.55
C ARG A 221 11.43 -4.37 18.98
N ASN A 222 11.74 -3.30 19.69
CA ASN A 222 11.34 -3.13 21.08
C ASN A 222 10.00 -2.39 21.24
N GLU A 223 9.57 -1.65 20.21
CA GLU A 223 8.35 -0.83 20.23
C GLU A 223 7.31 -1.28 19.21
N SER A 224 7.22 -2.61 19.00
CA SER A 224 6.33 -3.20 18.00
C SER A 224 5.50 -4.34 18.59
N ALA A 225 4.20 -4.12 18.74
CA ALA A 225 3.26 -5.23 18.89
C ALA A 225 3.06 -5.88 17.50
N ASP A 226 3.73 -7.01 17.30
CA ASP A 226 3.75 -7.76 16.03
C ASP A 226 3.50 -9.26 16.28
N SER A 227 3.80 -10.12 15.32
CA SER A 227 3.57 -11.56 15.41
C SER A 227 4.02 -12.16 16.75
N ARG A 228 5.11 -11.67 17.33
CA ARG A 228 5.65 -12.13 18.62
C ARG A 228 4.69 -11.87 19.80
N ALA A 229 3.91 -10.81 19.71
CA ALA A 229 2.95 -10.42 20.75
C ALA A 229 1.62 -11.17 20.67
N HIS A 230 1.40 -11.95 19.63
CA HIS A 230 0.12 -12.59 19.31
C HIS A 230 0.19 -14.11 19.17
N VAL A 231 1.28 -14.74 19.64
CA VAL A 231 1.51 -16.19 19.51
C VAL A 231 0.46 -17.08 20.18
N ASP A 232 -0.35 -16.52 21.07
CA ASP A 232 -1.45 -17.22 21.75
C ASP A 232 -2.82 -17.05 21.06
N ASP A 233 -2.88 -16.34 19.91
CA ASP A 233 -4.12 -16.19 19.19
C ASP A 233 -4.42 -17.40 18.28
N GLU A 234 -5.57 -17.40 17.64
CA GLU A 234 -6.03 -18.48 16.76
C GLU A 234 -5.13 -18.71 15.54
N TYR A 235 -4.36 -17.68 15.14
CA TYR A 235 -3.39 -17.75 14.03
C TYR A 235 -1.95 -17.96 14.53
N SER A 236 -1.74 -18.16 15.84
CA SER A 236 -0.40 -18.29 16.45
C SER A 236 0.53 -17.12 16.09
N GLY A 237 -0.04 -15.89 16.03
CA GLY A 237 0.67 -14.68 15.67
C GLY A 237 0.92 -14.49 14.17
N THR A 238 0.52 -15.43 13.32
CA THR A 238 0.68 -15.27 11.87
C THR A 238 -0.46 -14.45 11.27
N VAL A 239 -0.21 -13.87 10.09
CA VAL A 239 -1.17 -13.04 9.36
C VAL A 239 -1.54 -13.73 8.05
N PRO A 240 -2.82 -14.05 7.82
CA PRO A 240 -3.28 -14.55 6.52
C PRO A 240 -2.95 -13.58 5.39
N ILE A 241 -2.54 -14.10 4.23
CA ILE A 241 -2.24 -13.27 3.04
C ILE A 241 -3.50 -12.52 2.61
N ASP A 242 -4.69 -13.09 2.79
CA ASP A 242 -5.98 -12.46 2.45
C ASP A 242 -6.25 -11.17 3.24
N ASP A 243 -5.65 -11.02 4.42
CA ASP A 243 -5.75 -9.79 5.23
C ASP A 243 -4.80 -8.68 4.77
N VAL A 244 -3.89 -8.98 3.84
CA VAL A 244 -2.94 -7.99 3.31
C VAL A 244 -3.64 -7.04 2.34
N ARG A 245 -3.52 -5.75 2.61
CA ARG A 245 -4.11 -4.66 1.81
C ARG A 245 -3.21 -4.18 0.68
N GLY A 246 -1.90 -4.43 0.79
CA GLY A 246 -0.92 -4.08 -0.22
C GLY A 246 0.48 -3.86 0.33
N LYS A 247 1.39 -3.49 -0.56
CA LYS A 247 2.80 -3.26 -0.32
C LYS A 247 3.09 -1.77 -0.20
N ALA A 248 3.77 -1.36 0.87
CA ALA A 248 4.28 0.00 1.01
C ALA A 248 5.50 0.18 0.09
N VAL A 249 5.38 1.05 -0.91
CA VAL A 249 6.44 1.21 -1.93
C VAL A 249 7.13 2.56 -1.88
N PHE A 250 6.45 3.60 -1.40
CA PHE A 250 6.99 4.95 -1.43
C PHE A 250 6.51 5.81 -0.27
N LYS A 251 7.40 6.63 0.30
CA LYS A 251 7.07 7.69 1.26
C LYS A 251 6.77 8.96 0.49
N ILE A 252 5.56 9.51 0.61
CA ILE A 252 5.09 10.67 -0.14
C ILE A 252 5.11 11.96 0.70
N TRP A 253 5.27 11.85 2.00
CA TRP A 253 5.31 12.97 2.94
C TRP A 253 6.04 12.54 4.24
N PRO A 254 6.73 13.44 4.96
CA PRO A 254 6.98 14.85 4.67
C PRO A 254 8.06 15.05 3.59
N PRO A 255 8.21 16.27 3.03
CA PRO A 255 9.10 16.53 1.88
C PRO A 255 10.56 16.08 2.09
N ASN A 256 11.09 16.22 3.29
CA ASN A 256 12.45 15.80 3.65
C ASN A 256 12.64 14.28 3.80
N ARG A 257 11.56 13.50 3.75
CA ARG A 257 11.56 12.04 3.86
C ARG A 257 11.01 11.32 2.62
N ILE A 258 10.67 12.06 1.56
CA ILE A 258 10.18 11.49 0.31
C ILE A 258 11.22 10.52 -0.25
N GLY A 259 10.77 9.31 -0.64
CA GLY A 259 11.63 8.28 -1.22
C GLY A 259 11.03 6.88 -1.14
N PRO A 260 11.69 5.89 -1.74
CA PRO A 260 11.21 4.52 -1.76
C PRO A 260 11.23 3.90 -0.36
N VAL A 261 10.26 3.02 -0.10
CA VAL A 261 10.30 2.08 1.01
C VAL A 261 11.05 0.84 0.52
N ARG A 262 12.23 0.60 1.07
CA ARG A 262 13.08 -0.50 0.60
C ARG A 262 12.58 -1.84 1.10
N SER A 263 12.31 -2.74 0.16
CA SER A 263 12.14 -4.17 0.42
C SER A 263 13.53 -4.82 0.36
N GLN A 264 14.04 -5.24 1.50
CA GLN A 264 15.31 -5.96 1.58
C GLN A 264 15.03 -7.34 2.14
N ASN A 265 15.26 -8.37 1.32
CA ASN A 265 15.07 -9.75 1.76
C ASN A 265 16.14 -10.12 2.81
N PRO A 266 15.77 -10.39 4.05
CA PRO A 266 16.72 -10.70 5.11
C PRO A 266 17.24 -12.14 5.06
N GLN A 267 16.68 -12.99 4.21
CA GLN A 267 17.03 -14.40 4.07
C GLN A 267 18.08 -14.65 2.99
N THR A 268 18.50 -13.62 2.25
CA THR A 268 19.55 -13.71 1.22
C THR A 268 20.91 -13.44 1.85
N ASN A 269 21.56 -14.49 2.34
CA ASN A 269 22.99 -14.56 2.66
C ASN A 269 23.66 -15.60 1.79
#